data_dbca4f4dfa62efc247cbb50c2149c1dc
#
_entry.id   dbca4f4dfa62efc247cbb50c2149c1dc
#
_cell.length_a   1.000
_cell.length_b   1.000
_cell.length_c   1.000
_cell.angle_alpha   90.00
_cell.angle_beta   90.00
_cell.angle_gamma   90.00
#
_symmetry.space_group_name_H-M   'P 1'
#
loop_
_entity.id
_entity.type
_entity.pdbx_description
1 polymer ?
#
loop_
_entity_poly.entity_id
_entity_poly.type
_entity_poly.pdbx_seq_one_letter_code
_entity_poly.pdbx_strand_id
1 'polypeptide(L)'
;VQTIHTDEMHVDAPTFKKNDNAFWVITRTFLHINRLPGWEEPVVVGTYPLKPMAIRSERQNYIKDLDGNILISGKNEWCALDGDTRKLRPMSTLKSYPHDMVHKTEKIYTSFPTVKDIQLSDDDLIYEQIMRTSYLDFNHHVNNVKYAYLIVDCFPSSFWESCEITDIRIDYINECKESEKMQMYAKKEDNVIKFCGKTAEKTIFTAMIIVK
;
A
#
# COMPACT_ATOMS: atom_id res chain seq x y z
N VAL A 1 6.74 -10.31 -8.58
CA VAL A 1 5.61 -11.25 -8.65
C VAL A 1 4.36 -10.56 -9.21
N GLN A 2 3.85 -9.48 -8.59
CA GLN A 2 2.64 -8.80 -9.08
C GLN A 2 2.77 -8.27 -10.51
N THR A 3 3.87 -7.63 -10.86
CA THR A 3 4.15 -7.08 -12.20
C THR A 3 4.09 -8.17 -13.27
N ILE A 4 4.75 -9.31 -13.04
CA ILE A 4 4.74 -10.45 -13.97
C ILE A 4 3.30 -10.94 -14.17
N HIS A 5 2.55 -11.12 -13.09
CA HIS A 5 1.18 -11.62 -13.16
C HIS A 5 0.24 -10.64 -13.90
N THR A 6 0.42 -9.32 -13.73
CA THR A 6 -0.38 -8.32 -14.45
C THR A 6 -0.03 -8.27 -15.94
N ASP A 7 1.23 -8.51 -16.30
CA ASP A 7 1.68 -8.61 -17.67
C ASP A 7 1.09 -9.86 -18.36
N GLU A 8 1.18 -11.02 -17.73
CA GLU A 8 0.57 -12.27 -18.20
C GLU A 8 -0.95 -12.14 -18.41
N MET A 9 -1.63 -11.36 -17.58
CA MET A 9 -3.07 -11.09 -17.68
C MET A 9 -3.43 -9.97 -18.67
N HIS A 10 -2.46 -9.32 -19.31
CA HIS A 10 -2.65 -8.14 -20.18
C HIS A 10 -3.37 -6.97 -19.48
N VAL A 11 -3.18 -6.82 -18.18
CA VAL A 11 -3.65 -5.67 -17.37
C VAL A 11 -2.50 -4.85 -16.78
N ASP A 12 -1.32 -4.96 -17.40
CA ASP A 12 -0.18 -4.10 -17.11
C ASP A 12 -0.48 -2.63 -17.41
N ALA A 13 0.28 -1.72 -16.82
CA ALA A 13 0.02 -0.29 -16.94
C ALA A 13 0.03 0.24 -18.37
N PRO A 14 0.98 -0.14 -19.28
CA PRO A 14 0.97 0.26 -20.67
C PRO A 14 -0.29 -0.20 -21.44
N THR A 15 -0.65 -1.48 -21.31
CA THR A 15 -1.82 -2.07 -21.98
C THR A 15 -3.10 -1.41 -21.49
N PHE A 16 -3.22 -1.18 -20.20
CA PHE A 16 -4.37 -0.55 -19.58
C PHE A 16 -4.56 0.90 -20.03
N LYS A 17 -3.46 1.65 -20.11
CA LYS A 17 -3.47 3.02 -20.65
C LYS A 17 -3.86 3.03 -22.12
N LYS A 18 -3.32 2.12 -22.94
CA LYS A 18 -3.58 2.05 -24.39
C LYS A 18 -5.02 1.69 -24.70
N ASN A 19 -5.57 0.68 -24.03
CA ASN A 19 -6.87 0.10 -24.40
C ASN A 19 -8.05 0.77 -23.72
N ASP A 20 -7.85 1.22 -22.47
CA ASP A 20 -8.93 1.76 -21.63
C ASP A 20 -8.77 3.27 -21.34
N ASN A 21 -7.65 3.88 -21.72
CA ASN A 21 -7.26 5.22 -21.29
C ASN A 21 -7.44 5.36 -19.76
N ALA A 22 -6.93 4.38 -19.03
CA ALA A 22 -7.05 4.30 -17.58
C ALA A 22 -5.71 3.91 -16.95
N PHE A 23 -5.58 4.11 -15.64
CA PHE A 23 -4.43 3.69 -14.89
C PHE A 23 -4.83 3.20 -13.50
N TRP A 24 -4.04 2.27 -12.98
CA TRP A 24 -4.23 1.73 -11.64
C TRP A 24 -3.65 2.65 -10.59
N VAL A 25 -4.39 2.86 -9.51
CA VAL A 25 -3.88 3.48 -8.29
C VAL A 25 -4.10 2.53 -7.13
N ILE A 26 -3.08 2.37 -6.30
CA ILE A 26 -3.23 1.69 -5.01
C ILE A 26 -3.88 2.68 -4.04
N THR A 27 -4.90 2.23 -3.35
CA THR A 27 -5.61 3.04 -2.35
C THR A 27 -5.29 2.61 -0.94
N ARG A 28 -4.98 1.33 -0.73
CA ARG A 28 -4.66 0.79 0.59
C ARG A 28 -3.70 -0.39 0.52
N THR A 29 -2.85 -0.47 1.52
CA THR A 29 -2.01 -1.63 1.79
C THR A 29 -2.22 -2.09 3.23
N PHE A 30 -2.38 -3.40 3.40
CA PHE A 30 -2.47 -4.05 4.69
C PHE A 30 -1.47 -5.20 4.75
N LEU A 31 -0.76 -5.32 5.87
CA LEU A 31 0.11 -6.45 6.16
C LEU A 31 -0.17 -6.95 7.58
N HIS A 32 -0.19 -8.27 7.73
CA HIS A 32 -0.15 -8.95 9.01
C HIS A 32 1.11 -9.82 9.07
N ILE A 33 1.87 -9.67 10.13
CA ILE A 33 3.16 -10.31 10.31
C ILE A 33 3.05 -11.29 11.47
N ASN A 34 3.06 -12.59 11.17
CA ASN A 34 3.15 -13.64 12.19
C ASN A 34 4.59 -13.74 12.73
N ARG A 35 5.57 -13.68 11.84
CA ARG A 35 7.00 -13.50 12.10
C ARG A 35 7.73 -13.00 10.86
N LEU A 36 8.86 -12.36 11.04
CA LEU A 36 9.77 -12.06 9.93
C LEU A 36 10.59 -13.31 9.59
N PRO A 37 10.92 -13.53 8.29
CA PRO A 37 11.88 -14.56 7.91
C PRO A 37 13.26 -14.23 8.48
N GLY A 38 14.02 -15.27 8.82
CA GLY A 38 15.41 -15.13 9.24
C GLY A 38 16.32 -14.72 8.08
N TRP A 39 17.56 -14.36 8.41
CA TRP A 39 18.57 -14.05 7.40
C TRP A 39 18.83 -15.30 6.53
N GLU A 40 18.78 -15.11 5.20
CA GLU A 40 18.93 -16.20 4.20
C GLU A 40 17.87 -17.33 4.30
N GLU A 41 16.81 -17.16 5.06
CA GLU A 41 15.71 -18.12 5.12
C GLU A 41 14.98 -18.17 3.77
N PRO A 42 14.91 -19.34 3.10
CA PRO A 42 14.21 -19.47 1.83
C PRO A 42 12.69 -19.32 2.06
N VAL A 43 12.03 -18.52 1.22
CA VAL A 43 10.60 -18.25 1.32
C VAL A 43 9.89 -18.37 -0.02
N VAL A 44 8.62 -18.66 0.02
CA VAL A 44 7.72 -18.62 -1.12
C VAL A 44 6.88 -17.35 -1.05
N VAL A 45 7.01 -16.50 -2.08
CA VAL A 45 6.22 -15.26 -2.21
C VAL A 45 5.15 -15.45 -3.26
N GLY A 46 3.90 -15.18 -2.91
CA GLY A 46 2.79 -15.31 -3.84
C GLY A 46 1.79 -14.16 -3.74
N THR A 47 1.03 -13.99 -4.85
CA THR A 47 -0.04 -13.01 -4.95
C THR A 47 -1.13 -13.49 -5.91
N TYR A 48 -2.37 -13.10 -5.63
CA TYR A 48 -3.51 -13.35 -6.54
C TYR A 48 -4.60 -12.30 -6.35
N PRO A 49 -5.31 -11.93 -7.43
CA PRO A 49 -6.47 -11.05 -7.33
C PRO A 49 -7.68 -11.81 -6.79
N LEU A 50 -8.52 -11.10 -6.05
CA LEU A 50 -9.87 -11.55 -5.73
C LEU A 50 -10.86 -11.06 -6.79
N LYS A 51 -12.10 -11.58 -6.76
CA LYS A 51 -13.17 -11.07 -7.61
C LYS A 51 -13.35 -9.57 -7.40
N PRO A 52 -13.31 -8.74 -8.45
CA PRO A 52 -13.42 -7.31 -8.31
C PRO A 52 -14.81 -6.89 -7.77
N MET A 53 -14.82 -5.83 -7.02
CA MET A 53 -16.03 -5.11 -6.63
C MET A 53 -16.38 -4.05 -7.68
N ALA A 54 -17.45 -3.27 -7.47
CA ALA A 54 -17.92 -2.29 -8.45
C ALA A 54 -16.82 -1.29 -8.91
N ILE A 55 -16.02 -0.78 -7.97
CA ILE A 55 -15.00 0.26 -8.24
C ILE A 55 -13.62 -0.09 -7.69
N ARG A 56 -13.44 -1.28 -7.13
CA ARG A 56 -12.19 -1.72 -6.49
C ARG A 56 -11.81 -3.13 -6.89
N SER A 57 -10.52 -3.37 -6.99
CA SER A 57 -9.92 -4.69 -7.11
C SER A 57 -9.04 -4.95 -5.90
N GLU A 58 -9.22 -6.09 -5.25
CA GLU A 58 -8.39 -6.52 -4.13
C GLU A 58 -7.42 -7.60 -4.59
N ARG A 59 -6.20 -7.53 -4.07
CA ARG A 59 -5.16 -8.54 -4.31
C ARG A 59 -4.60 -9.01 -2.99
N GLN A 60 -4.61 -10.32 -2.79
CA GLN A 60 -3.96 -10.98 -1.65
C GLN A 60 -2.47 -11.17 -1.94
N ASN A 61 -1.65 -11.04 -0.91
CA ASN A 61 -0.21 -11.27 -0.95
C ASN A 61 0.18 -12.15 0.24
N TYR A 62 1.19 -12.97 0.08
CA TYR A 62 1.71 -13.79 1.17
C TYR A 62 3.20 -14.09 1.01
N ILE A 63 3.83 -14.29 2.15
CA ILE A 63 5.14 -14.91 2.27
C ILE A 63 4.96 -16.14 3.15
N LYS A 64 5.44 -17.30 2.67
CA LYS A 64 5.42 -18.59 3.39
C LYS A 64 6.83 -19.13 3.53
N ASP A 65 7.07 -19.92 4.57
CA ASP A 65 8.23 -20.80 4.63
C ASP A 65 8.07 -21.98 3.65
N LEU A 66 9.09 -22.83 3.56
CA LEU A 66 9.05 -24.02 2.68
C LEU A 66 8.07 -25.09 3.18
N ASP A 67 7.68 -25.08 4.44
CA ASP A 67 6.70 -25.99 5.03
C ASP A 67 5.26 -25.51 4.76
N GLY A 68 5.09 -24.31 4.17
CA GLY A 68 3.80 -23.74 3.81
C GLY A 68 3.16 -22.87 4.89
N ASN A 69 3.84 -22.63 6.02
CA ASN A 69 3.33 -21.75 7.07
C ASN A 69 3.40 -20.30 6.62
N ILE A 70 2.32 -19.55 6.86
CA ILE A 70 2.26 -18.13 6.51
C ILE A 70 3.09 -17.32 7.50
N LEU A 71 4.13 -16.67 6.99
CA LEU A 71 4.98 -15.74 7.73
C LEU A 71 4.39 -14.33 7.72
N ILE A 72 4.02 -13.87 6.53
CA ILE A 72 3.39 -12.56 6.32
C ILE A 72 2.21 -12.76 5.37
N SER A 73 1.08 -12.18 5.71
CA SER A 73 -0.07 -12.07 4.81
C SER A 73 -0.42 -10.60 4.59
N GLY A 74 -1.05 -10.30 3.47
CA GLY A 74 -1.41 -8.93 3.18
C GLY A 74 -2.45 -8.79 2.08
N LYS A 75 -2.94 -7.57 1.95
CA LYS A 75 -3.92 -7.21 0.94
C LYS A 75 -3.61 -5.81 0.40
N ASN A 76 -3.69 -5.67 -0.91
CA ASN A 76 -3.70 -4.35 -1.56
C ASN A 76 -5.08 -4.09 -2.17
N GLU A 77 -5.57 -2.87 -2.01
CA GLU A 77 -6.77 -2.39 -2.71
C GLU A 77 -6.36 -1.43 -3.83
N TRP A 78 -6.95 -1.63 -5.00
CA TRP A 78 -6.67 -0.88 -6.21
C TRP A 78 -7.96 -0.32 -6.79
N CYS A 79 -7.87 0.88 -7.35
CA CYS A 79 -8.91 1.48 -8.17
C CYS A 79 -8.35 1.81 -9.55
N ALA A 80 -9.24 1.85 -10.55
CA ALA A 80 -8.91 2.40 -11.86
C ALA A 80 -9.36 3.86 -11.94
N LEU A 81 -8.49 4.73 -12.43
CA LEU A 81 -8.82 6.12 -12.74
C LEU A 81 -8.81 6.33 -14.25
N ASP A 82 -9.72 7.14 -14.71
CA ASP A 82 -9.77 7.62 -16.09
C ASP A 82 -8.55 8.50 -16.40
N GLY A 83 -7.93 8.30 -17.56
CA GLY A 83 -6.68 8.95 -17.92
C GLY A 83 -6.78 10.47 -18.07
N ASP A 84 -7.93 10.98 -18.51
CA ASP A 84 -8.14 12.40 -18.78
C ASP A 84 -8.78 13.12 -17.60
N THR A 85 -9.85 12.53 -17.05
CA THR A 85 -10.65 13.18 -16.00
C THR A 85 -10.19 12.89 -14.58
N ARG A 86 -9.32 11.90 -14.39
CA ARG A 86 -8.84 11.42 -13.09
C ARG A 86 -9.95 10.89 -12.16
N LYS A 87 -11.13 10.65 -12.71
CA LYS A 87 -12.28 10.10 -11.95
C LYS A 87 -12.20 8.58 -11.85
N LEU A 88 -12.77 8.03 -10.78
CA LEU A 88 -12.91 6.59 -10.60
C LEU A 88 -13.69 5.96 -11.76
N ARG A 89 -13.15 4.87 -12.31
CA ARG A 89 -13.78 4.04 -13.35
C ARG A 89 -14.40 2.80 -12.72
N PRO A 90 -15.67 2.49 -12.97
CA PRO A 90 -16.24 1.19 -12.59
C PRO A 90 -15.49 0.04 -13.26
N MET A 91 -15.21 -1.03 -12.52
CA MET A 91 -14.47 -2.19 -13.03
C MET A 91 -15.12 -2.82 -14.25
N SER A 92 -16.46 -2.82 -14.32
CA SER A 92 -17.22 -3.34 -15.46
C SER A 92 -17.04 -2.57 -16.78
N THR A 93 -16.48 -1.36 -16.72
CA THR A 93 -16.24 -0.53 -17.92
C THR A 93 -14.84 -0.72 -18.53
N LEU A 94 -14.00 -1.52 -17.87
CA LEU A 94 -12.61 -1.75 -18.26
C LEU A 94 -12.53 -2.92 -19.24
N LYS A 95 -12.25 -2.63 -20.51
CA LYS A 95 -12.21 -3.63 -21.60
C LYS A 95 -11.07 -4.62 -21.45
N SER A 96 -9.92 -4.15 -20.96
CA SER A 96 -8.72 -4.99 -20.77
C SER A 96 -8.81 -5.85 -19.51
N TYR A 97 -9.77 -5.60 -18.61
CA TYR A 97 -9.89 -6.42 -17.41
C TYR A 97 -10.48 -7.79 -17.77
N PRO A 98 -9.84 -8.91 -17.35
CA PRO A 98 -10.30 -10.25 -17.69
C PRO A 98 -11.53 -10.65 -16.85
N HIS A 99 -12.71 -10.23 -17.28
CA HIS A 99 -13.97 -10.41 -16.56
C HIS A 99 -14.33 -11.88 -16.35
N ASP A 100 -13.90 -12.77 -17.26
CA ASP A 100 -14.19 -14.21 -17.24
C ASP A 100 -13.14 -15.01 -16.46
N MET A 101 -12.18 -14.34 -15.84
CA MET A 101 -11.14 -15.01 -15.06
C MET A 101 -11.73 -15.70 -13.84
N VAL A 102 -11.30 -16.93 -13.60
CA VAL A 102 -11.61 -17.65 -12.35
C VAL A 102 -10.80 -17.05 -11.21
N HIS A 103 -11.47 -16.36 -10.31
CA HIS A 103 -10.84 -15.77 -9.13
C HIS A 103 -10.76 -16.77 -7.99
N LYS A 104 -9.64 -16.77 -7.25
CA LYS A 104 -9.59 -17.46 -5.97
C LYS A 104 -10.55 -16.78 -4.99
N THR A 105 -11.29 -17.61 -4.25
CA THR A 105 -12.23 -17.16 -3.20
C THR A 105 -11.60 -17.15 -1.83
N GLU A 106 -10.49 -17.87 -1.67
CA GLU A 106 -9.74 -17.94 -0.42
C GLU A 106 -9.19 -16.55 -0.06
N LYS A 107 -9.47 -16.13 1.17
CA LYS A 107 -8.91 -14.92 1.76
C LYS A 107 -7.93 -15.34 2.85
N ILE A 108 -6.64 -15.22 2.56
CA ILE A 108 -5.58 -15.45 3.56
C ILE A 108 -5.65 -14.37 4.62
N TYR A 109 -6.03 -13.16 4.22
CA TYR A 109 -6.16 -12.00 5.08
C TYR A 109 -7.64 -11.62 5.24
N THR A 110 -8.17 -11.70 6.46
CA THR A 110 -9.62 -11.62 6.70
C THR A 110 -10.11 -10.32 7.35
N SER A 111 -9.33 -9.70 8.22
CA SER A 111 -9.77 -8.46 8.88
C SER A 111 -8.60 -7.60 9.29
N PHE A 112 -8.77 -6.30 9.20
CA PHE A 112 -7.81 -5.32 9.68
C PHE A 112 -8.52 -4.28 10.55
N PRO A 113 -7.90 -3.83 11.66
CA PRO A 113 -8.46 -2.77 12.46
C PRO A 113 -8.72 -1.53 11.60
N THR A 114 -9.91 -0.97 11.69
CA THR A 114 -10.21 0.30 11.03
C THR A 114 -9.49 1.41 11.80
N VAL A 115 -8.67 2.18 11.12
CA VAL A 115 -8.13 3.42 11.69
C VAL A 115 -9.30 4.39 11.81
N LYS A 116 -9.84 4.52 13.01
CA LYS A 116 -10.75 5.62 13.33
C LYS A 116 -9.92 6.90 13.39
N ASP A 117 -10.49 7.97 12.88
CA ASP A 117 -9.92 9.31 12.72
C ASP A 117 -8.63 9.57 13.48
N ILE A 118 -7.53 9.72 12.71
CA ILE A 118 -6.23 10.07 13.28
C ILE A 118 -6.31 11.55 13.65
N GLN A 119 -6.62 11.83 14.91
CA GLN A 119 -6.49 13.18 15.44
C GLN A 119 -5.02 13.40 15.82
N LEU A 120 -4.29 14.06 14.94
CA LEU A 120 -2.94 14.52 15.17
C LEU A 120 -2.94 16.04 15.31
N SER A 121 -2.21 16.54 16.30
CA SER A 121 -1.97 17.96 16.53
C SER A 121 -0.64 18.40 15.90
N ASP A 122 -0.36 19.70 15.94
CA ASP A 122 0.94 20.21 15.47
C ASP A 122 2.10 19.74 16.37
N ASP A 123 1.81 19.38 17.63
CA ASP A 123 2.80 18.82 18.56
C ASP A 123 3.24 17.39 18.17
N ASP A 124 2.48 16.70 17.31
CA ASP A 124 2.80 15.38 16.81
C ASP A 124 3.69 15.41 15.53
N LEU A 125 4.13 16.61 15.08
CA LEU A 125 5.06 16.79 13.97
C LEU A 125 6.45 16.25 14.36
N ILE A 126 6.92 15.25 13.63
CA ILE A 126 8.23 14.61 13.88
C ILE A 126 9.31 15.26 13.02
N TYR A 127 9.10 15.35 11.71
CA TYR A 127 10.06 15.96 10.78
C TYR A 127 9.39 16.38 9.47
N GLU A 128 10.16 17.10 8.65
CA GLU A 128 9.78 17.51 7.30
C GLU A 128 10.79 16.98 6.28
N GLN A 129 10.30 16.53 5.12
CA GLN A 129 11.13 16.00 4.04
C GLN A 129 10.71 16.59 2.70
N ILE A 130 11.66 17.14 1.95
CA ILE A 130 11.43 17.55 0.55
C ILE A 130 11.52 16.31 -0.34
N MET A 131 10.49 16.07 -1.15
CA MET A 131 10.47 14.95 -2.10
C MET A 131 11.48 15.21 -3.23
N ARG A 132 12.43 14.30 -3.38
CA ARG A 132 13.51 14.36 -4.38
C ARG A 132 13.26 13.34 -5.49
N THR A 133 13.96 13.46 -6.60
CA THR A 133 13.91 12.56 -7.75
C THR A 133 14.01 11.07 -7.36
N SER A 134 14.83 10.73 -6.34
CA SER A 134 14.97 9.34 -5.87
C SER A 134 13.74 8.75 -5.17
N TYR A 135 12.74 9.58 -4.89
CA TYR A 135 11.45 9.14 -4.34
C TYR A 135 10.44 8.82 -5.44
N LEU A 136 10.68 9.25 -6.69
CA LEU A 136 9.69 9.18 -7.76
C LEU A 136 9.66 7.80 -8.43
N ASP A 137 8.49 7.45 -8.93
CA ASP A 137 8.27 6.37 -9.89
C ASP A 137 8.35 6.89 -11.34
N PHE A 138 8.09 6.01 -12.30
CA PHE A 138 8.12 6.36 -13.73
C PHE A 138 6.99 7.32 -14.16
N ASN A 139 5.96 7.53 -13.32
CA ASN A 139 4.89 8.51 -13.54
C ASN A 139 5.23 9.88 -12.94
N HIS A 140 6.44 10.07 -12.41
CA HIS A 140 6.87 11.28 -11.72
C HIS A 140 6.07 11.60 -10.44
N HIS A 141 5.45 10.60 -9.83
CA HIS A 141 4.84 10.69 -8.50
C HIS A 141 5.71 9.98 -7.47
N VAL A 142 5.58 10.39 -6.21
CA VAL A 142 6.26 9.69 -5.11
C VAL A 142 5.78 8.24 -5.08
N ASN A 143 6.72 7.30 -5.20
CA ASN A 143 6.44 5.88 -5.18
C ASN A 143 5.85 5.47 -3.83
N ASN A 144 4.77 4.70 -3.85
CA ASN A 144 4.05 4.27 -2.65
C ASN A 144 4.93 3.56 -1.62
N VAL A 145 5.98 2.84 -2.07
CA VAL A 145 6.95 2.19 -1.17
C VAL A 145 7.72 3.21 -0.34
N LYS A 146 7.94 4.43 -0.87
CA LYS A 146 8.68 5.47 -0.17
C LYS A 146 7.95 5.99 1.07
N TYR A 147 6.63 5.93 1.10
CA TYR A 147 5.89 6.28 2.31
C TYR A 147 6.20 5.35 3.48
N ALA A 148 6.49 4.06 3.23
CA ALA A 148 6.94 3.15 4.28
C ALA A 148 8.30 3.58 4.87
N TYR A 149 9.25 4.07 4.04
CA TYR A 149 10.51 4.64 4.54
C TYR A 149 10.27 5.88 5.39
N LEU A 150 9.41 6.80 4.93
CA LEU A 150 9.06 8.00 5.70
C LEU A 150 8.42 7.67 7.05
N ILE A 151 7.62 6.61 7.12
CA ILE A 151 7.02 6.12 8.37
C ILE A 151 8.12 5.60 9.31
N VAL A 152 9.05 4.79 8.80
CA VAL A 152 10.15 4.23 9.60
C VAL A 152 11.04 5.34 10.16
N ASP A 153 11.31 6.39 9.37
CA ASP A 153 12.15 7.53 9.77
C ASP A 153 11.52 8.40 10.88
N CYS A 154 10.23 8.16 11.24
CA CYS A 154 9.61 8.86 12.37
C CYS A 154 10.18 8.47 13.74
N PHE A 155 10.84 7.32 13.85
CA PHE A 155 11.43 6.83 15.10
C PHE A 155 12.85 6.31 14.87
N PRO A 156 13.73 6.38 15.88
CA PRO A 156 15.09 5.85 15.77
C PRO A 156 15.10 4.32 15.66
N SER A 157 16.18 3.75 15.11
CA SER A 157 16.35 2.30 14.94
C SER A 157 16.15 1.52 16.25
N SER A 158 16.65 2.06 17.35
CA SER A 158 16.49 1.46 18.69
C SER A 158 15.03 1.29 19.11
N PHE A 159 14.14 2.17 18.66
CA PHE A 159 12.70 2.02 18.89
C PHE A 159 12.16 0.80 18.14
N TRP A 160 12.49 0.67 16.84
CA TRP A 160 12.03 -0.45 16.03
C TRP A 160 12.62 -1.78 16.47
N GLU A 161 13.85 -1.80 16.97
CA GLU A 161 14.51 -2.98 17.56
C GLU A 161 13.83 -3.45 18.85
N SER A 162 13.17 -2.54 19.58
CA SER A 162 12.42 -2.85 20.80
C SER A 162 10.98 -3.28 20.57
N CYS A 163 10.49 -3.24 19.34
CA CYS A 163 9.11 -3.52 18.99
C CYS A 163 8.99 -4.75 18.07
N GLU A 164 7.98 -5.58 18.34
CA GLU A 164 7.52 -6.60 17.40
C GLU A 164 6.32 -6.05 16.63
N ILE A 165 6.51 -5.73 15.33
CA ILE A 165 5.43 -5.25 14.47
C ILE A 165 4.53 -6.44 14.09
N THR A 166 3.23 -6.32 14.35
CA THR A 166 2.24 -7.35 13.98
C THR A 166 1.39 -6.96 12.80
N ASP A 167 1.06 -5.68 12.68
CA ASP A 167 0.15 -5.21 11.62
C ASP A 167 0.60 -3.85 11.09
N ILE A 168 0.44 -3.67 9.78
CA ILE A 168 0.70 -2.41 9.08
C ILE A 168 -0.49 -2.09 8.19
N ARG A 169 -0.99 -0.87 8.27
CA ARG A 169 -1.96 -0.32 7.33
C ARG A 169 -1.46 1.02 6.80
N ILE A 170 -1.58 1.22 5.49
CA ILE A 170 -1.36 2.50 4.83
C ILE A 170 -2.55 2.79 3.93
N ASP A 171 -3.19 3.94 4.12
CA ASP A 171 -4.24 4.47 3.26
C ASP A 171 -3.66 5.61 2.42
N TYR A 172 -3.61 5.44 1.10
CA TYR A 172 -3.09 6.44 0.17
C TYR A 172 -4.25 7.35 -0.28
N ILE A 173 -4.15 8.64 0.00
CA ILE A 173 -5.25 9.60 -0.14
C ILE A 173 -5.04 10.51 -1.34
N ASN A 174 -3.83 11.08 -1.47
CA ASN A 174 -3.47 11.96 -2.57
C ASN A 174 -2.07 11.65 -3.09
N GLU A 175 -1.81 12.04 -4.33
CA GLU A 175 -0.48 11.98 -4.93
C GLU A 175 0.42 13.09 -4.38
N CYS A 176 1.70 12.78 -4.21
CA CYS A 176 2.75 13.74 -3.88
C CYS A 176 3.75 13.80 -5.03
N LYS A 177 4.26 14.98 -5.34
CA LYS A 177 5.16 15.25 -6.46
C LYS A 177 6.54 15.67 -6.00
N GLU A 178 7.46 15.74 -6.97
CA GLU A 178 8.79 16.27 -6.73
C GLU A 178 8.73 17.70 -6.20
N SER A 179 9.67 18.03 -5.32
CA SER A 179 9.81 19.31 -4.65
C SER A 179 8.71 19.69 -3.64
N GLU A 180 7.62 18.92 -3.54
CA GLU A 180 6.66 19.10 -2.44
C GLU A 180 7.33 18.77 -1.10
N LYS A 181 7.03 19.57 -0.08
CA LYS A 181 7.50 19.35 1.28
C LYS A 181 6.46 18.51 2.04
N MET A 182 6.88 17.29 2.41
CA MET A 182 6.11 16.37 3.24
C MET A 182 6.36 16.66 4.72
N GLN A 183 5.32 16.85 5.48
CA GLN A 183 5.33 16.92 6.94
C GLN A 183 4.90 15.57 7.49
N MET A 184 5.73 14.96 8.32
CA MET A 184 5.47 13.66 8.92
C MET A 184 5.05 13.81 10.36
N TYR A 185 3.86 13.33 10.65
CA TYR A 185 3.26 13.30 11.99
C TYR A 185 3.18 11.86 12.48
N ALA A 186 3.48 11.65 13.75
CA ALA A 186 3.34 10.33 14.37
C ALA A 186 2.94 10.46 15.83
N LYS A 187 2.05 9.57 16.28
CA LYS A 187 1.62 9.47 17.67
C LYS A 187 1.49 8.01 18.07
N LYS A 188 2.14 7.65 19.18
CA LYS A 188 2.00 6.33 19.79
C LYS A 188 0.95 6.40 20.91
N GLU A 189 -0.04 5.52 20.83
CA GLU A 189 -1.06 5.31 21.86
C GLU A 189 -1.09 3.82 22.19
N ASP A 190 -0.60 3.44 23.35
CA ASP A 190 -0.43 2.05 23.79
C ASP A 190 0.39 1.23 22.79
N ASN A 191 -0.21 0.23 22.19
CA ASN A 191 0.39 -0.65 21.18
C ASN A 191 0.10 -0.21 19.74
N VAL A 192 -0.51 0.95 19.52
CA VAL A 192 -0.86 1.48 18.20
C VAL A 192 -0.05 2.74 17.93
N ILE A 193 0.59 2.79 16.78
CA ILE A 193 1.28 3.98 16.29
C ILE A 193 0.52 4.48 15.06
N LYS A 194 0.10 5.72 15.11
CA LYS A 194 -0.63 6.40 14.03
C LYS A 194 0.29 7.37 13.32
N PHE A 195 0.18 7.45 12.00
CA PHE A 195 1.00 8.33 11.16
C PHE A 195 0.14 9.10 10.19
N CYS A 196 0.59 10.30 9.84
CA CYS A 196 0.04 11.10 8.76
C CYS A 196 1.17 11.81 8.02
N GLY A 197 1.19 11.65 6.69
CA GLY A 197 2.01 12.45 5.81
C GLY A 197 1.13 13.48 5.11
N LYS A 198 1.43 14.77 5.26
CA LYS A 198 0.69 15.85 4.59
C LYS A 198 1.64 16.90 4.02
N THR A 199 1.19 17.58 2.98
CA THR A 199 1.78 18.83 2.51
C THR A 199 1.02 20.00 3.13
N ALA A 200 1.44 21.23 2.85
CA ALA A 200 0.70 22.42 3.31
C ALA A 200 -0.76 22.44 2.81
N GLU A 201 -1.06 21.78 1.69
CA GLU A 201 -2.34 21.86 1.02
C GLU A 201 -3.25 20.64 1.28
N LYS A 202 -2.67 19.45 1.50
CA LYS A 202 -3.44 18.19 1.50
C LYS A 202 -2.78 17.08 2.32
N THR A 203 -3.61 16.19 2.85
CA THR A 203 -3.14 14.91 3.39
C THR A 203 -2.78 13.98 2.22
N ILE A 204 -1.60 13.40 2.27
CA ILE A 204 -1.09 12.48 1.25
C ILE A 204 -1.43 11.04 1.60
N PHE A 205 -1.13 10.64 2.84
CA PHE A 205 -1.45 9.32 3.33
C PHE A 205 -1.68 9.34 4.84
N THR A 206 -2.35 8.32 5.33
CA THR A 206 -2.39 7.97 6.76
C THR A 206 -1.93 6.54 6.93
N ALA A 207 -1.34 6.23 8.07
CA ALA A 207 -0.94 4.87 8.37
C ALA A 207 -1.13 4.53 9.84
N MET A 208 -1.13 3.22 10.11
CA MET A 208 -1.18 2.65 11.44
C MET A 208 -0.27 1.43 11.49
N ILE A 209 0.50 1.34 12.57
CA ILE A 209 1.31 0.17 12.90
C ILE A 209 0.87 -0.32 14.28
N ILE A 210 0.64 -1.63 14.41
CA ILE A 210 0.41 -2.29 15.69
C ILE A 210 1.69 -3.01 16.09
N VAL A 211 2.11 -2.80 17.32
CA VAL A 211 3.31 -3.40 17.92
C VAL A 211 2.95 -4.20 19.18
N LYS A 212 3.79 -5.16 19.51
CA LYS A 212 3.79 -5.86 20.81
C LYS A 212 4.97 -5.43 21.65
#